data_07df0fbe51615e8ef64e9862259c2ad9
#
_entry.id   07df0fbe51615e8ef64e9862259c2ad9
#
_cell.length_a   1.000
_cell.length_b   1.000
_cell.length_c   1.000
_cell.angle_alpha   90.00
_cell.angle_beta   90.00
_cell.angle_gamma   90.00
#
_symmetry.space_group_name_H-M   'P 1'
#
loop_
_entity.id
_entity.type
_entity.pdbx_description
1 polymer ?
#
loop_
_entity_poly.entity_id
_entity_poly.type
_entity_poly.pdbx_seq_one_letter_code
_entity_poly.pdbx_strand_id
1 'polypeptide(L)'
;LLHMIDWLGEREYKIYAWSESDRAQIVHEIKAKKITDEKILAFVEKENWIDYQAVFTKRYELTRQPSLEEALGRAEIEPEGRFHDGLDDAVNTGYLIEKLELNPDYQLVSYEMPEKPIEHLSCNLGELLAELNLQLV
;
A
#
# COMPACT_ATOMS: atom_id res chain seq x y z
N LEU A 1 9.69 -2.31 -15.22
CA LEU A 1 8.46 -1.62 -15.64
C LEU A 1 8.17 -1.86 -17.13
N LEU A 2 9.11 -1.64 -18.05
CA LEU A 2 8.90 -1.83 -19.50
C LEU A 2 8.46 -3.26 -19.85
N HIS A 3 9.06 -4.29 -19.24
CA HIS A 3 8.64 -5.67 -19.47
C HIS A 3 7.18 -5.93 -19.06
N MET A 4 6.72 -5.32 -18.00
CA MET A 4 5.33 -5.42 -17.56
C MET A 4 4.39 -4.68 -18.54
N ILE A 5 4.79 -3.50 -19.00
CA ILE A 5 4.02 -2.73 -19.98
C ILE A 5 3.94 -3.48 -21.31
N ASP A 6 5.04 -4.07 -21.78
CA ASP A 6 5.05 -4.88 -23.00
C ASP A 6 4.19 -6.14 -22.86
N TRP A 7 4.17 -6.76 -21.67
CA TRP A 7 3.29 -7.90 -21.39
C TRP A 7 1.81 -7.52 -21.40
N LEU A 8 1.45 -6.33 -20.91
CA LEU A 8 0.07 -5.80 -20.99
C LEU A 8 -0.35 -5.58 -22.45
N GLY A 9 0.58 -5.19 -23.32
CA GLY A 9 0.34 -4.97 -24.75
C GLY A 9 -0.68 -3.86 -24.99
N GLU A 10 -1.51 -4.07 -26.01
CA GLU A 10 -2.58 -3.12 -26.41
C GLU A 10 -3.92 -3.37 -25.71
N ARG A 11 -3.95 -4.21 -24.69
CA ARG A 11 -5.19 -4.50 -23.95
C ARG A 11 -5.63 -3.30 -23.16
N GLU A 12 -6.91 -3.09 -23.06
CA GLU A 12 -7.47 -2.20 -22.04
C GLU A 12 -7.26 -2.82 -20.67
N TYR A 13 -6.70 -2.04 -19.75
CA TYR A 13 -6.41 -2.50 -18.39
C TYR A 13 -6.68 -1.40 -17.36
N LYS A 14 -6.90 -1.82 -16.14
CA LYS A 14 -6.89 -0.96 -14.96
C LYS A 14 -5.89 -1.51 -13.95
N ILE A 15 -5.19 -0.61 -13.30
CA ILE A 15 -4.24 -0.94 -12.26
C ILE A 15 -4.88 -0.56 -10.93
N TYR A 16 -5.04 -1.54 -10.09
CA TYR A 16 -5.51 -1.32 -8.74
C TYR A 16 -4.30 -1.21 -7.82
N ALA A 17 -4.24 -0.15 -7.03
CA ALA A 17 -3.28 0.03 -5.96
C ALA A 17 -4.05 0.26 -4.66
N TRP A 18 -3.46 -0.13 -3.52
CA TRP A 18 -4.08 0.15 -2.24
C TRP A 18 -4.16 1.66 -1.95
N SER A 19 -3.17 2.41 -2.45
CA SER A 19 -3.20 3.87 -2.31
C SER A 19 -2.61 4.56 -3.55
N GLU A 20 -2.78 5.86 -3.63
CA GLU A 20 -2.18 6.70 -4.68
C GLU A 20 -0.65 6.75 -4.59
N SER A 21 -0.05 6.31 -3.48
CA SER A 21 1.40 6.41 -3.24
C SER A 21 2.24 5.66 -4.27
N ASP A 22 1.78 4.48 -4.74
CA ASP A 22 2.53 3.68 -5.71
C ASP A 22 2.67 4.41 -7.05
N ARG A 23 1.57 4.96 -7.55
CA ARG A 23 1.57 5.77 -8.76
C ARG A 23 2.41 7.04 -8.59
N ALA A 24 2.25 7.73 -7.47
CA ALA A 24 2.98 8.95 -7.16
C ALA A 24 4.49 8.69 -7.12
N GLN A 25 4.93 7.55 -6.57
CA GLN A 25 6.33 7.15 -6.54
C GLN A 25 6.88 6.95 -7.96
N ILE A 26 6.15 6.25 -8.82
CA ILE A 26 6.55 6.04 -10.22
C ILE A 26 6.66 7.39 -10.95
N VAL A 27 5.69 8.28 -10.80
CA VAL A 27 5.70 9.62 -11.39
C VAL A 27 6.90 10.44 -10.90
N HIS A 28 7.23 10.33 -9.61
CA HIS A 28 8.42 10.98 -9.04
C HIS A 28 9.71 10.48 -9.68
N GLU A 29 9.85 9.16 -9.81
CA GLU A 29 11.02 8.53 -10.47
C GLU A 29 11.16 8.93 -11.95
N ILE A 30 10.05 9.00 -12.68
CA ILE A 30 10.02 9.46 -14.07
C ILE A 30 10.58 10.87 -14.17
N LYS A 31 10.15 11.78 -13.30
CA LYS A 31 10.63 13.17 -13.28
C LYS A 31 12.09 13.25 -12.87
N ALA A 32 12.50 12.55 -11.83
CA ALA A 32 13.87 12.55 -11.32
C ALA A 32 14.87 12.02 -12.36
N LYS A 33 14.50 10.96 -13.09
CA LYS A 33 15.33 10.32 -14.10
C LYS A 33 15.14 10.90 -15.51
N LYS A 34 14.26 11.90 -15.66
CA LYS A 34 13.93 12.54 -16.94
C LYS A 34 13.53 11.53 -18.04
N ILE A 35 12.71 10.55 -17.66
CA ILE A 35 12.23 9.52 -18.58
C ILE A 35 11.22 10.14 -19.55
N THR A 36 11.42 9.90 -20.85
CA THR A 36 10.58 10.41 -21.94
C THR A 36 9.94 9.30 -22.78
N ASP A 37 10.05 8.05 -22.35
CA ASP A 37 9.45 6.91 -23.03
C ASP A 37 7.92 7.02 -23.03
N GLU A 38 7.30 7.06 -24.20
CA GLU A 38 5.85 7.27 -24.36
C GLU A 38 5.02 6.16 -23.72
N LYS A 39 5.50 4.91 -23.72
CA LYS A 39 4.80 3.78 -23.09
C LYS A 39 4.76 3.93 -21.56
N ILE A 40 5.86 4.39 -20.98
CA ILE A 40 5.95 4.65 -19.52
C ILE A 40 5.05 5.82 -19.16
N LEU A 41 5.04 6.89 -19.94
CA LEU A 41 4.20 8.06 -19.69
C LEU A 41 2.71 7.70 -19.80
N ALA A 42 2.32 6.91 -20.79
CA ALA A 42 0.96 6.43 -20.94
C ALA A 42 0.53 5.50 -19.78
N PHE A 43 1.43 4.65 -19.30
CA PHE A 43 1.16 3.75 -18.19
C PHE A 43 0.79 4.48 -16.89
N VAL A 44 1.38 5.62 -16.62
CA VAL A 44 1.13 6.41 -15.39
C VAL A 44 -0.04 7.39 -15.51
N GLU A 45 -0.74 7.40 -16.65
CA GLU A 45 -1.95 8.21 -16.79
C GLU A 45 -2.95 7.84 -15.68
N LYS A 46 -3.54 8.86 -15.08
CA LYS A 46 -4.40 8.69 -13.90
C LYS A 46 -5.62 7.82 -14.18
N GLU A 47 -6.15 7.87 -15.40
CA GLU A 47 -7.31 7.09 -15.82
C GLU A 47 -7.08 5.57 -15.77
N ASN A 48 -5.82 5.13 -15.83
CA ASN A 48 -5.46 3.71 -15.77
C ASN A 48 -5.40 3.18 -14.34
N TRP A 49 -5.35 4.07 -13.35
CA TRP A 49 -5.12 3.72 -11.96
C TRP A 49 -6.37 3.89 -11.11
N ILE A 50 -6.60 2.93 -10.22
CA ILE A 50 -7.67 2.97 -9.24
C ILE A 50 -7.05 2.89 -7.85
N ASP A 51 -7.23 3.95 -7.06
CA ASP A 51 -6.93 3.98 -5.64
C ASP A 51 -8.04 3.23 -4.89
N TYR A 52 -7.77 1.95 -4.56
CA TYR A 52 -8.80 1.13 -3.92
C TYR A 52 -9.02 1.49 -2.45
N GLN A 53 -8.07 2.11 -1.78
CA GLN A 53 -8.26 2.64 -0.43
C GLN A 53 -9.35 3.73 -0.43
N ALA A 54 -9.35 4.60 -1.43
CA ALA A 54 -10.38 5.62 -1.59
C ALA A 54 -11.74 5.00 -1.92
N VAL A 55 -11.78 3.99 -2.81
CA VAL A 55 -13.00 3.24 -3.13
C VAL A 55 -13.58 2.55 -1.90
N PHE A 56 -12.73 1.87 -1.14
CA PHE A 56 -13.09 1.19 0.11
C PHE A 56 -13.64 2.17 1.16
N THR A 57 -12.94 3.27 1.37
CA THR A 57 -13.33 4.31 2.32
C THR A 57 -14.70 4.91 1.98
N LYS A 58 -14.94 5.19 0.71
CA LYS A 58 -16.21 5.73 0.22
C LYS A 58 -17.33 4.70 0.33
N ARG A 59 -17.08 3.45 -0.08
CA ARG A 59 -18.07 2.37 -0.04
C ARG A 59 -18.64 2.12 1.35
N TYR A 60 -17.78 2.17 2.36
CA TYR A 60 -18.17 1.91 3.74
C TYR A 60 -18.33 3.18 4.59
N GLU A 61 -18.33 4.34 3.94
CA GLU A 61 -18.54 5.66 4.60
C GLU A 61 -17.64 5.88 5.81
N LEU A 62 -16.37 5.48 5.69
CA LEU A 62 -15.40 5.59 6.77
C LEU A 62 -14.93 7.05 6.95
N THR A 63 -14.67 7.43 8.19
CA THR A 63 -14.21 8.78 8.54
C THR A 63 -12.73 9.02 8.21
N ARG A 64 -11.96 7.94 8.06
CA ARG A 64 -10.55 7.97 7.67
C ARG A 64 -10.21 6.81 6.76
N GLN A 65 -9.14 6.94 6.00
CA GLN A 65 -8.63 5.86 5.16
C GLN A 65 -7.91 4.82 6.04
N PRO A 66 -8.33 3.55 6.02
CA PRO A 66 -7.69 2.49 6.78
C PRO A 66 -6.39 2.04 6.09
N SER A 67 -5.48 1.43 6.86
CA SER A 67 -4.37 0.69 6.29
C SER A 67 -4.86 -0.58 5.58
N LEU A 68 -4.00 -1.18 4.75
CA LEU A 68 -4.32 -2.46 4.11
C LEU A 68 -4.57 -3.55 5.15
N GLU A 69 -3.74 -3.61 6.20
CA GLU A 69 -3.90 -4.56 7.31
C GLU A 69 -5.27 -4.42 7.99
N GLU A 70 -5.69 -3.21 8.31
CA GLU A 70 -6.99 -2.95 8.90
C GLU A 70 -8.13 -3.34 7.95
N ALA A 71 -8.03 -3.02 6.67
CA ALA A 71 -9.03 -3.35 5.68
C ALA A 71 -9.19 -4.86 5.50
N LEU A 72 -8.10 -5.61 5.46
CA LEU A 72 -8.11 -7.08 5.40
C LEU A 72 -8.76 -7.67 6.64
N GLY A 73 -8.40 -7.19 7.83
CA GLY A 73 -8.99 -7.65 9.08
C GLY A 73 -10.50 -7.40 9.15
N ARG A 74 -10.96 -6.23 8.73
CA ARG A 74 -12.38 -5.89 8.65
C ARG A 74 -13.13 -6.69 7.58
N ALA A 75 -12.44 -7.17 6.56
CA ALA A 75 -12.99 -8.02 5.53
C ALA A 75 -12.83 -9.51 5.82
N GLU A 76 -12.33 -9.89 7.01
CA GLU A 76 -12.10 -11.27 7.43
C GLU A 76 -11.19 -12.06 6.48
N ILE A 77 -10.14 -11.38 5.98
CA ILE A 77 -9.12 -11.97 5.11
C ILE A 77 -7.84 -12.14 5.91
N GLU A 78 -7.35 -13.39 5.99
CA GLU A 78 -6.01 -13.67 6.50
C GLU A 78 -4.96 -13.17 5.51
N PRO A 79 -4.05 -12.26 5.91
CA PRO A 79 -3.01 -11.77 5.03
C PRO A 79 -1.97 -12.84 4.73
N GLU A 80 -1.47 -12.85 3.51
CA GLU A 80 -0.30 -13.65 3.13
C GLU A 80 0.98 -12.82 3.22
N GLY A 81 2.07 -13.47 3.62
CA GLY A 81 3.40 -12.86 3.63
C GLY A 81 3.58 -11.75 4.66
N ARG A 82 4.32 -10.73 4.28
CA ARG A 82 4.70 -9.63 5.17
C ARG A 82 4.10 -8.31 4.71
N PHE A 83 3.49 -7.58 5.63
CA PHE A 83 3.12 -6.20 5.34
C PHE A 83 4.36 -5.34 5.02
N HIS A 84 4.19 -4.39 4.11
CA HIS A 84 5.25 -3.54 3.55
C HIS A 84 6.23 -4.26 2.62
N ASP A 85 5.95 -5.51 2.24
CA ASP A 85 6.53 -6.15 1.08
C ASP A 85 5.61 -5.86 -0.13
N GLY A 86 6.16 -5.26 -1.18
CA GLY A 86 5.36 -4.78 -2.32
C GLY A 86 4.59 -5.89 -3.04
N LEU A 87 5.16 -7.10 -3.13
CA LEU A 87 4.48 -8.24 -3.74
C LEU A 87 3.37 -8.78 -2.85
N ASP A 88 3.65 -8.94 -1.56
CA ASP A 88 2.67 -9.43 -0.61
C ASP A 88 1.49 -8.45 -0.46
N ASP A 89 1.78 -7.15 -0.40
CA ASP A 89 0.75 -6.10 -0.37
C ASP A 89 -0.10 -6.11 -1.65
N ALA A 90 0.50 -6.32 -2.82
CA ALA A 90 -0.24 -6.43 -4.08
C ALA A 90 -1.17 -7.66 -4.11
N VAL A 91 -0.70 -8.82 -3.65
CA VAL A 91 -1.48 -10.06 -3.56
C VAL A 91 -2.64 -9.87 -2.57
N ASN A 92 -2.38 -9.33 -1.39
CA ASN A 92 -3.40 -9.08 -0.37
C ASN A 92 -4.45 -8.06 -0.84
N THR A 93 -4.03 -7.02 -1.55
CA THR A 93 -4.95 -6.06 -2.18
C THR A 93 -5.83 -6.77 -3.21
N GLY A 94 -5.27 -7.67 -4.00
CA GLY A 94 -6.01 -8.51 -4.96
C GLY A 94 -7.10 -9.35 -4.29
N TYR A 95 -6.79 -10.01 -3.18
CA TYR A 95 -7.76 -10.79 -2.41
C TYR A 95 -8.90 -9.93 -1.84
N LEU A 96 -8.56 -8.74 -1.34
CA LEU A 96 -9.55 -7.80 -0.84
C LEU A 96 -10.52 -7.34 -1.94
N ILE A 97 -9.99 -6.97 -3.09
CA ILE A 97 -10.79 -6.55 -4.26
C ILE A 97 -11.69 -7.69 -4.71
N GLU A 98 -11.14 -8.89 -4.89
CA GLU A 98 -11.90 -10.07 -5.31
C GLU A 98 -13.06 -10.34 -4.36
N LYS A 99 -12.81 -10.40 -3.06
CA LYS A 99 -13.85 -10.66 -2.06
C LYS A 99 -14.96 -9.61 -2.09
N LEU A 100 -14.60 -8.33 -2.14
CA LEU A 100 -15.57 -7.24 -2.07
C LEU A 100 -16.34 -7.04 -3.37
N GLU A 101 -15.70 -7.22 -4.52
CA GLU A 101 -16.36 -7.09 -5.82
C GLU A 101 -17.30 -8.29 -6.11
N LEU A 102 -16.96 -9.48 -5.64
CA LEU A 102 -17.82 -10.66 -5.74
C LEU A 102 -18.95 -10.67 -4.68
N ASN A 103 -18.83 -9.90 -3.64
CA ASN A 103 -19.79 -9.79 -2.55
C ASN A 103 -20.17 -8.31 -2.30
N PRO A 104 -20.99 -7.68 -3.19
CA PRO A 104 -21.29 -6.25 -3.10
C PRO A 104 -21.95 -5.84 -1.77
N ASP A 105 -22.67 -6.78 -1.13
CA ASP A 105 -23.42 -6.55 0.13
C ASP A 105 -22.60 -6.92 1.38
N TYR A 106 -21.29 -7.23 1.21
CA TYR A 106 -20.42 -7.60 2.34
C TYR A 106 -20.36 -6.47 3.37
N GLN A 107 -20.60 -6.81 4.64
CA GLN A 107 -20.52 -5.88 5.75
C GLN A 107 -19.19 -6.09 6.49
N LEU A 108 -18.47 -5.00 6.76
CA LEU A 108 -17.24 -5.04 7.51
C LEU A 108 -17.49 -5.45 8.96
N VAL A 109 -16.55 -6.22 9.52
CA VAL A 109 -16.53 -6.53 10.94
C VAL A 109 -15.63 -5.56 11.69
N SER A 110 -15.77 -5.53 13.02
CA SER A 110 -14.83 -4.82 13.88
C SER A 110 -13.46 -5.49 13.82
N TYR A 111 -12.41 -4.71 13.73
CA TYR A 111 -11.04 -5.19 13.74
C TYR A 111 -10.19 -4.25 14.61
N GLU A 112 -9.52 -4.82 15.58
CA GLU A 112 -8.51 -4.11 16.37
C GLU A 112 -7.14 -4.46 15.83
N MET A 113 -6.39 -3.41 15.45
CA MET A 113 -5.01 -3.59 15.04
C MET A 113 -4.21 -4.21 16.18
N PRO A 114 -3.42 -5.28 15.91
CA PRO A 114 -2.53 -5.81 16.93
C PRO A 114 -1.61 -4.69 17.44
N GLU A 115 -1.48 -4.60 18.74
CA GLU A 115 -0.49 -3.69 19.32
C GLU A 115 0.88 -4.08 18.78
N LYS A 116 1.50 -3.15 18.06
CA LYS A 116 2.91 -3.32 17.67
C LYS A 116 3.67 -3.44 18.98
N PRO A 117 4.47 -4.50 19.18
CA PRO A 117 5.35 -4.53 20.35
C PRO A 117 6.13 -3.22 20.31
N ILE A 118 6.09 -2.50 21.42
CA ILE A 118 6.95 -1.33 21.61
C ILE A 118 8.36 -1.90 21.58
N GLU A 119 8.95 -1.98 20.39
CA GLU A 119 10.36 -2.27 20.25
C GLU A 119 11.05 -1.22 21.09
N HIS A 120 11.71 -1.68 22.10
CA HIS A 120 12.35 -0.94 23.16
C HIS A 120 13.09 0.31 22.67
N LEU A 121 12.37 1.42 22.49
CA LEU A 121 12.98 2.76 22.48
C LEU A 121 13.79 2.99 23.78
N SER A 122 13.47 2.27 24.87
CA SER A 122 14.18 2.32 26.13
C SER A 122 15.62 1.75 26.06
N CYS A 123 15.90 0.76 25.24
CA CYS A 123 17.26 0.26 25.06
C CYS A 123 18.13 1.24 24.28
N ASN A 124 17.60 1.82 23.21
CA ASN A 124 18.35 2.80 22.42
C ASN A 124 18.57 4.12 23.17
N LEU A 125 17.60 4.55 23.99
CA LEU A 125 17.75 5.75 24.78
C LEU A 125 18.77 5.58 25.92
N GLY A 126 18.80 4.39 26.54
CA GLY A 126 19.79 4.05 27.57
C GLY A 126 21.21 3.96 27.02
N GLU A 127 21.38 3.36 25.85
CA GLU A 127 22.66 3.33 25.14
C GLU A 127 23.11 4.73 24.68
N LEU A 128 22.19 5.53 24.14
CA LEU A 128 22.47 6.92 23.75
C LEU A 128 22.85 7.80 24.95
N LEU A 129 22.18 7.62 26.09
CA LEU A 129 22.52 8.34 27.33
C LEU A 129 23.85 7.87 27.93
N ALA A 130 24.15 6.57 27.81
CA ALA A 130 25.44 6.01 28.24
C ALA A 130 26.60 6.54 27.36
N GLU A 131 26.40 6.62 26.04
CA GLU A 131 27.37 7.23 25.12
C GLU A 131 27.54 8.73 25.37
N LEU A 132 26.48 9.46 25.64
CA LEU A 132 26.53 10.89 26.01
C LEU A 132 27.25 11.12 27.33
N ASN A 133 27.06 10.26 28.33
CA ASN A 133 27.79 10.33 29.60
C ASN A 133 29.27 10.02 29.44
N LEU A 134 29.67 9.15 28.50
CA LEU A 134 31.05 8.87 28.15
C LEU A 134 31.72 10.03 27.41
N GLN A 135 30.96 10.89 26.72
CA GLN A 135 31.50 12.08 26.05
C GLN A 135 31.58 13.31 26.96
N LEU A 136 30.88 13.30 28.08
CA LEU A 136 30.88 14.41 29.06
C LEU A 136 31.92 14.23 30.16
N VAL A 137 32.62 13.11 30.19
CA VAL A 137 33.75 12.79 31.06
C VAL A 137 35.02 12.76 30.22
#